data_962928e375a3c187d0d3e2c775c397b0
#
_entry.id   962928e375a3c187d0d3e2c775c397b0
#
_cell.length_a   1.000
_cell.length_b   1.000
_cell.length_c   1.000
_cell.angle_alpha   90.00
_cell.angle_beta   90.00
_cell.angle_gamma   90.00
#
_symmetry.space_group_name_H-M   'P 1'
#
loop_
_entity.id
_entity.type
_entity.pdbx_description
1 polymer ?
#
loop_
_entity_poly.entity_id
_entity_poly.type
_entity_poly.pdbx_seq_one_letter_code
_entity_poly.pdbx_strand_id
1 'polypeptide(L)'
;MQQEENYLAQSISQVDADARYDEGVKRLLANKSILAVIMKECVPEYRGCTVREIAEKYIEGEPQIGAVGVDADETNRNISATIHGANTEDVTLTEGTIRYDVRFYATAPSEDGLIGLILNVEAQNRYNAGYPLLKRAIYYCSRMISAQYGTEFTKGEYGKIKKVYSIWVCMNPPKNRRNTITQYSIQEKHIIGEAVEQVRNYDLMSAVMICLGDEDDKNYGGLLKFLEVLLSEEKSPETKKEILETEFDVPMTQTLESEVRRMCNLSQGVMEKGVAKGIGIGEERGENKATLNAIRNVMNSFKVSADAAMDALHIPEADRAKYRAMLQSLSLIHISEPTRPISIS
;
A
#
# COMPACT_ATOMS: atom_id res chain seq x y z
N MET A 1 8.56 -29.49 -16.78
CA MET A 1 9.68 -28.61 -17.08
C MET A 1 9.26 -27.35 -17.85
N GLN A 2 8.76 -27.42 -19.08
CA GLN A 2 8.37 -26.19 -19.84
C GLN A 2 7.21 -25.39 -19.21
N GLN A 3 6.27 -26.03 -18.51
CA GLN A 3 5.20 -25.33 -17.78
C GLN A 3 5.68 -24.70 -16.45
N GLU A 4 6.61 -25.31 -15.75
CA GLU A 4 7.23 -24.76 -14.54
C GLU A 4 8.15 -23.59 -14.85
N GLU A 5 8.91 -23.65 -15.95
CA GLU A 5 9.73 -22.52 -16.45
C GLU A 5 8.86 -21.33 -16.85
N ASN A 6 7.71 -21.56 -17.50
CA ASN A 6 6.75 -20.50 -17.82
C ASN A 6 6.12 -19.87 -16.56
N TYR A 7 5.82 -20.67 -15.54
CA TYR A 7 5.24 -20.18 -14.29
C TYR A 7 6.25 -19.33 -13.49
N LEU A 8 7.51 -19.77 -13.41
CA LEU A 8 8.60 -19.01 -12.79
C LEU A 8 8.89 -17.70 -13.53
N ALA A 9 9.00 -17.74 -14.85
CA ALA A 9 9.22 -16.53 -15.67
C ALA A 9 8.04 -15.53 -15.55
N GLN A 10 6.81 -16.00 -15.50
CA GLN A 10 5.63 -15.18 -15.28
C GLN A 10 5.59 -14.58 -13.85
N SER A 11 5.97 -15.36 -12.85
CA SER A 11 6.03 -14.90 -11.45
C SER A 11 7.09 -13.82 -11.27
N ILE A 12 8.29 -14.00 -11.85
CA ILE A 12 9.37 -12.99 -11.84
C ILE A 12 8.91 -11.71 -12.55
N SER A 13 8.27 -11.81 -13.71
CA SER A 13 7.78 -10.66 -14.46
C SER A 13 6.66 -9.88 -13.72
N GLN A 14 5.85 -10.55 -12.88
CA GLN A 14 4.85 -9.90 -12.04
C GLN A 14 5.49 -9.17 -10.86
N VAL A 15 6.44 -9.80 -10.18
CA VAL A 15 7.20 -9.17 -9.08
C VAL A 15 7.92 -7.91 -9.56
N ASP A 16 8.52 -7.95 -10.75
CA ASP A 16 9.15 -6.77 -11.36
C ASP A 16 8.15 -5.65 -11.68
N ALA A 17 6.95 -6.00 -12.15
CA ALA A 17 5.91 -5.03 -12.45
C ALA A 17 5.36 -4.37 -11.17
N ASP A 18 5.09 -5.17 -10.14
CA ASP A 18 4.61 -4.69 -8.84
C ASP A 18 5.67 -3.78 -8.17
N ALA A 19 6.96 -4.15 -8.25
CA ALA A 19 8.05 -3.34 -7.70
C ALA A 19 8.19 -1.99 -8.43
N ARG A 20 8.05 -1.97 -9.77
CA ARG A 20 8.10 -0.73 -10.56
C ARG A 20 6.90 0.18 -10.29
N TYR A 21 5.72 -0.42 -10.08
CA TYR A 21 4.53 0.31 -9.69
C TYR A 21 4.72 0.97 -8.31
N ASP A 22 5.20 0.22 -7.32
CA ASP A 22 5.49 0.73 -5.98
C ASP A 22 6.51 1.88 -6.01
N GLU A 23 7.58 1.75 -6.80
CA GLU A 23 8.55 2.83 -7.03
C GLU A 23 7.90 4.07 -7.68
N GLY A 24 7.00 3.87 -8.64
CA GLY A 24 6.26 4.95 -9.29
C GLY A 24 5.37 5.71 -8.29
N VAL A 25 4.65 5.01 -7.44
CA VAL A 25 3.84 5.59 -6.34
C VAL A 25 4.72 6.42 -5.40
N LYS A 26 5.85 5.90 -4.96
CA LYS A 26 6.78 6.62 -4.07
C LYS A 26 7.30 7.92 -4.69
N ARG A 27 7.62 7.89 -5.99
CA ARG A 27 8.05 9.10 -6.72
C ARG A 27 6.95 10.15 -6.82
N LEU A 28 5.71 9.74 -7.12
CA LEU A 28 4.57 10.66 -7.10
C LEU A 28 4.38 11.26 -5.72
N LEU A 29 4.36 10.44 -4.68
CA LEU A 29 4.18 10.90 -3.30
C LEU A 29 5.34 11.79 -2.81
N ALA A 30 6.54 11.69 -3.39
CA ALA A 30 7.67 12.57 -3.07
C ALA A 30 7.59 13.95 -3.74
N ASN A 31 6.65 14.17 -4.65
CA ASN A 31 6.47 15.48 -5.28
C ASN A 31 5.94 16.50 -4.26
N LYS A 32 6.59 17.67 -4.17
CA LYS A 32 6.25 18.71 -3.17
C LYS A 32 4.80 19.19 -3.26
N SER A 33 4.25 19.33 -4.46
CA SER A 33 2.84 19.74 -4.62
C SER A 33 1.89 18.67 -4.10
N ILE A 34 2.19 17.39 -4.33
CA ILE A 34 1.42 16.26 -3.81
C ILE A 34 1.53 16.19 -2.27
N LEU A 35 2.75 16.30 -1.74
CA LEU A 35 2.97 16.33 -0.29
C LEU A 35 2.25 17.51 0.36
N ALA A 36 2.24 18.68 -0.26
CA ALA A 36 1.55 19.85 0.26
C ALA A 36 0.05 19.66 0.39
N VAL A 37 -0.61 18.97 -0.55
CA VAL A 37 -2.03 18.59 -0.44
C VAL A 37 -2.24 17.66 0.74
N ILE A 38 -1.40 16.62 0.87
CA ILE A 38 -1.47 15.68 2.00
C ILE A 38 -1.26 16.42 3.34
N MET A 39 -0.23 17.26 3.42
CA MET A 39 0.11 18.00 4.64
C MET A 39 -1.00 18.96 5.05
N LYS A 40 -1.61 19.67 4.10
CA LYS A 40 -2.70 20.62 4.40
C LYS A 40 -3.87 19.95 5.11
N GLU A 41 -4.21 18.73 4.73
CA GLU A 41 -5.35 17.99 5.29
C GLU A 41 -4.98 17.17 6.54
N CYS A 42 -3.75 16.64 6.59
CA CYS A 42 -3.35 15.70 7.64
C CYS A 42 -2.55 16.34 8.78
N VAL A 43 -2.03 17.53 8.60
CA VAL A 43 -1.13 18.21 9.54
C VAL A 43 -1.80 19.51 10.01
N PRO A 44 -2.39 19.53 11.22
CA PRO A 44 -3.20 20.66 11.72
C PRO A 44 -2.50 22.01 11.66
N GLU A 45 -1.18 22.02 11.76
CA GLU A 45 -0.33 23.22 11.70
C GLU A 45 -0.43 23.97 10.36
N TYR A 46 -0.89 23.31 9.30
CA TYR A 46 -1.05 23.92 7.96
C TYR A 46 -2.47 24.31 7.59
N ARG A 47 -3.46 24.21 8.49
CA ARG A 47 -4.87 24.52 8.18
C ARG A 47 -5.08 25.91 7.59
N GLY A 48 -4.29 26.89 8.00
CA GLY A 48 -4.34 28.26 7.50
C GLY A 48 -3.53 28.54 6.24
N CYS A 49 -2.76 27.53 5.73
CA CYS A 49 -1.88 27.70 4.60
C CYS A 49 -2.55 27.25 3.28
N THR A 50 -2.12 27.83 2.17
CA THR A 50 -2.45 27.32 0.84
C THR A 50 -1.51 26.17 0.46
N VAL A 51 -1.95 25.27 -0.43
CA VAL A 51 -1.10 24.18 -0.96
C VAL A 51 0.20 24.73 -1.54
N ARG A 52 0.11 25.83 -2.27
CA ARG A 52 1.28 26.49 -2.87
C ARG A 52 2.27 27.00 -1.82
N GLU A 53 1.78 27.64 -0.76
CA GLU A 53 2.64 28.08 0.33
C GLU A 53 3.35 26.91 1.02
N ILE A 54 2.66 25.80 1.25
CA ILE A 54 3.24 24.60 1.85
C ILE A 54 4.36 24.06 0.96
N ALA A 55 4.09 23.92 -0.34
CA ALA A 55 5.06 23.37 -1.28
C ALA A 55 6.31 24.24 -1.45
N GLU A 56 6.14 25.58 -1.53
CA GLU A 56 7.21 26.51 -1.86
C GLU A 56 8.00 26.99 -0.62
N LYS A 57 7.34 27.12 0.55
CA LYS A 57 7.96 27.78 1.72
C LYS A 57 8.29 26.81 2.85
N TYR A 58 7.51 25.74 3.02
CA TYR A 58 7.56 24.94 4.25
C TYR A 58 8.18 23.55 4.07
N ILE A 59 8.24 22.99 2.86
CA ILE A 59 8.97 21.73 2.63
C ILE A 59 10.44 22.04 2.36
N GLU A 60 11.31 21.61 3.27
CA GLU A 60 12.75 21.87 3.20
C GLU A 60 13.43 20.89 2.22
N GLY A 61 14.30 21.43 1.34
CA GLY A 61 15.07 20.61 0.40
C GLY A 61 14.19 19.79 -0.55
N GLU A 62 14.74 18.68 -1.05
CA GLU A 62 13.98 17.71 -1.86
C GLU A 62 13.64 16.49 -0.98
N PRO A 63 12.36 16.01 -1.00
CA PRO A 63 11.97 14.82 -0.28
C PRO A 63 12.78 13.60 -0.74
N GLN A 64 13.27 12.82 0.22
CA GLN A 64 14.07 11.63 -0.07
C GLN A 64 13.16 10.41 -0.28
N ILE A 65 13.46 9.64 -1.32
CA ILE A 65 12.76 8.38 -1.65
C ILE A 65 13.64 7.23 -1.20
N GLY A 66 13.07 6.31 -0.41
CA GLY A 66 13.76 5.08 -0.02
C GLY A 66 14.00 4.18 -1.23
N ALA A 67 15.20 3.64 -1.36
CA ALA A 67 15.49 2.66 -2.38
C ALA A 67 14.58 1.43 -2.19
N VAL A 68 13.93 0.97 -3.26
CA VAL A 68 13.16 -0.26 -3.26
C VAL A 68 14.11 -1.41 -2.94
N GLY A 69 13.96 -2.03 -1.76
CA GLY A 69 14.73 -3.21 -1.39
C GLY A 69 14.26 -4.38 -2.25
N VAL A 70 15.12 -4.82 -3.15
CA VAL A 70 15.04 -6.16 -3.72
C VAL A 70 15.73 -7.05 -2.69
N ASP A 71 14.95 -7.92 -2.07
CA ASP A 71 15.30 -8.94 -1.07
C ASP A 71 15.79 -8.48 0.32
N ALA A 72 15.36 -9.25 1.32
CA ALA A 72 15.55 -9.01 2.75
C ALA A 72 17.01 -9.16 3.24
N ASP A 73 17.99 -9.47 2.37
CA ASP A 73 19.35 -9.89 2.73
C ASP A 73 20.51 -9.11 2.08
N GLU A 74 20.27 -8.05 1.27
CA GLU A 74 21.38 -7.28 0.71
C GLU A 74 21.65 -5.99 1.47
N THR A 75 22.72 -6.02 2.26
CA THR A 75 23.41 -4.83 2.81
C THR A 75 24.06 -4.03 1.68
N ASN A 76 23.38 -3.02 1.15
CA ASN A 76 24.02 -2.06 0.24
C ASN A 76 24.85 -1.05 1.03
N ARG A 77 26.17 -1.29 1.04
CA ARG A 77 27.19 -0.27 1.32
C ARG A 77 27.38 0.57 0.06
N ASN A 78 26.78 1.73 -0.01
CA ASN A 78 27.31 2.87 -0.75
C ASN A 78 26.74 4.16 -0.17
N ILE A 79 27.52 4.75 0.71
CA ILE A 79 27.35 6.09 1.22
C ILE A 79 27.92 7.02 0.15
N SER A 80 27.05 7.75 -0.52
CA SER A 80 27.45 8.94 -1.28
C SER A 80 26.91 10.14 -0.54
N ALA A 81 27.84 10.92 0.00
CA ALA A 81 27.59 12.08 0.82
C ALA A 81 26.96 13.24 0.04
N THR A 82 26.18 14.04 0.76
CA THR A 82 25.88 15.46 0.54
C THR A 82 24.66 15.79 -0.31
N ILE A 83 23.49 15.69 0.31
CA ILE A 83 22.37 16.64 0.08
C ILE A 83 21.62 16.74 1.42
N HIS A 84 21.22 17.93 1.84
CA HIS A 84 20.44 18.18 3.07
C HIS A 84 18.99 17.69 2.92
N GLY A 85 18.79 16.39 2.83
CA GLY A 85 17.51 15.71 2.91
C GLY A 85 17.52 14.78 4.12
N ALA A 86 16.36 14.49 4.71
CA ALA A 86 16.26 13.50 5.77
C ALA A 86 16.64 12.13 5.21
N ASN A 87 17.59 11.43 5.83
CA ASN A 87 17.94 10.08 5.43
C ASN A 87 16.71 9.17 5.52
N THR A 88 16.42 8.41 4.46
CA THR A 88 15.32 7.44 4.43
C THR A 88 15.64 6.16 5.19
N GLU A 89 16.91 5.95 5.57
CA GLU A 89 17.35 4.82 6.39
C GLU A 89 17.68 5.29 7.79
N ASP A 90 17.12 4.62 8.79
CA ASP A 90 17.46 4.79 10.19
C ASP A 90 18.06 3.48 10.70
N VAL A 91 19.36 3.49 10.90
CA VAL A 91 20.17 2.33 11.30
C VAL A 91 20.59 2.48 12.74
N THR A 92 20.20 1.54 13.60
CA THR A 92 20.80 1.39 14.93
C THR A 92 21.55 0.07 15.01
N LEU A 93 22.60 0.03 15.82
CA LEU A 93 23.44 -1.17 15.98
C LEU A 93 22.67 -2.37 16.54
N THR A 94 21.54 -2.14 17.22
CA THR A 94 20.79 -3.18 17.94
C THR A 94 19.40 -3.44 17.38
N GLU A 95 18.78 -2.50 16.64
CA GLU A 95 17.38 -2.57 16.22
C GLU A 95 17.18 -2.76 14.71
N GLY A 96 18.28 -2.80 13.94
CA GLY A 96 18.23 -2.97 12.51
C GLY A 96 17.91 -1.67 11.74
N THR A 97 17.77 -1.81 10.42
CA THR A 97 17.50 -0.70 9.49
C THR A 97 16.00 -0.54 9.27
N ILE A 98 15.48 0.66 9.47
CA ILE A 98 14.16 1.05 8.97
C ILE A 98 14.35 1.83 7.68
N ARG A 99 13.54 1.50 6.68
CA ARG A 99 13.46 2.24 5.42
C ARG A 99 12.11 2.91 5.32
N TYR A 100 12.13 4.23 5.14
CA TYR A 100 10.95 5.05 4.90
C TYR A 100 10.75 5.20 3.40
N ASP A 101 9.51 5.15 2.92
CA ASP A 101 9.23 5.34 1.50
C ASP A 101 9.55 6.77 1.06
N VAL A 102 9.04 7.76 1.76
CA VAL A 102 9.35 9.19 1.56
C VAL A 102 9.58 9.84 2.91
N ARG A 103 10.73 10.45 3.13
CA ARG A 103 11.06 11.17 4.37
C ARG A 103 11.59 12.57 4.07
N PHE A 104 11.15 13.57 4.82
CA PHE A 104 11.55 14.95 4.63
C PHE A 104 11.39 15.79 5.90
N TYR A 105 12.06 16.92 5.91
CA TYR A 105 11.89 17.97 6.90
C TYR A 105 10.93 19.04 6.39
N ALA A 106 10.17 19.64 7.30
CA ALA A 106 9.34 20.79 7.00
C ALA A 106 9.31 21.75 8.18
N THR A 107 8.95 22.99 7.90
CA THR A 107 8.59 23.97 8.93
C THR A 107 7.11 24.26 8.86
N ALA A 108 6.51 24.63 9.99
CA ALA A 108 5.10 25.01 10.03
C ALA A 108 4.92 26.30 10.82
N PRO A 109 3.92 27.14 10.48
CA PRO A 109 3.63 28.34 11.26
C PRO A 109 3.07 27.97 12.63
N SER A 110 3.48 28.70 13.65
CA SER A 110 2.95 28.64 15.01
C SER A 110 2.82 30.03 15.61
N GLU A 111 2.21 30.16 16.78
CA GLU A 111 2.07 31.44 17.48
C GLU A 111 3.42 32.07 17.80
N ASP A 112 4.44 31.27 18.13
CA ASP A 112 5.79 31.69 18.48
C ASP A 112 6.75 31.76 17.28
N GLY A 113 6.27 31.61 16.04
CA GLY A 113 7.09 31.63 14.82
C GLY A 113 7.01 30.31 14.03
N LEU A 114 8.15 29.82 13.51
CA LEU A 114 8.21 28.56 12.78
C LEU A 114 8.63 27.41 13.69
N ILE A 115 7.92 26.30 13.62
CA ILE A 115 8.30 25.03 14.26
C ILE A 115 8.82 24.04 13.23
N GLY A 116 9.82 23.24 13.60
CA GLY A 116 10.36 22.19 12.76
C GLY A 116 9.54 20.89 12.89
N LEU A 117 9.30 20.24 11.77
CA LEU A 117 8.60 18.97 11.67
C LEU A 117 9.46 17.96 10.92
N ILE A 118 9.32 16.68 11.26
CA ILE A 118 9.88 15.56 10.50
C ILE A 118 8.71 14.68 10.06
N LEU A 119 8.60 14.47 8.76
CA LEU A 119 7.49 13.70 8.18
C LEU A 119 8.01 12.49 7.40
N ASN A 120 7.28 11.38 7.49
CA ASN A 120 7.35 10.33 6.50
C ASN A 120 5.98 10.04 5.90
N VAL A 121 5.96 9.68 4.62
CA VAL A 121 4.77 9.23 3.90
C VAL A 121 5.05 7.84 3.35
N GLU A 122 4.19 6.89 3.68
CA GLU A 122 4.29 5.49 3.33
C GLU A 122 3.18 5.11 2.34
N ALA A 123 3.54 4.46 1.24
CA ALA A 123 2.60 3.88 0.29
C ALA A 123 2.34 2.41 0.66
N GLN A 124 1.12 2.07 1.03
CA GLN A 124 0.78 0.73 1.47
C GLN A 124 -0.27 0.10 0.57
N ASN A 125 0.17 -0.79 -0.32
CA ASN A 125 -0.75 -1.49 -1.22
C ASN A 125 -1.61 -2.53 -0.46
N ARG A 126 -1.01 -3.33 0.43
CA ARG A 126 -1.73 -4.36 1.20
C ARG A 126 -1.93 -3.93 2.64
N TYR A 127 -3.17 -3.59 3.02
CA TYR A 127 -3.50 -3.21 4.40
C TYR A 127 -3.19 -4.34 5.41
N ASN A 128 -3.48 -5.59 5.05
CA ASN A 128 -3.19 -6.78 5.88
C ASN A 128 -1.79 -7.32 5.55
N ALA A 129 -0.77 -6.75 6.17
CA ALA A 129 0.63 -7.14 5.99
C ALA A 129 1.09 -8.27 6.94
N GLY A 130 0.15 -8.99 7.59
CA GLY A 130 0.46 -10.00 8.60
C GLY A 130 0.64 -9.43 10.02
N TYR A 131 0.59 -8.11 10.17
CA TYR A 131 0.64 -7.38 11.45
C TYR A 131 -0.19 -6.08 11.37
N PRO A 132 -0.59 -5.49 12.53
CA PRO A 132 -1.32 -4.24 12.54
C PRO A 132 -0.48 -3.06 12.07
N LEU A 133 -0.84 -2.44 10.93
CA LEU A 133 -0.11 -1.28 10.35
C LEU A 133 0.04 -0.13 11.33
N LEU A 134 -0.97 0.16 12.15
CA LEU A 134 -0.90 1.22 13.15
C LEU A 134 0.25 1.03 14.14
N LYS A 135 0.54 -0.22 14.55
CA LYS A 135 1.70 -0.49 15.42
C LYS A 135 3.01 -0.15 14.72
N ARG A 136 3.12 -0.45 13.41
CA ARG A 136 4.29 -0.08 12.62
C ARG A 136 4.40 1.44 12.48
N ALA A 137 3.29 2.15 12.25
CA ALA A 137 3.29 3.61 12.15
C ALA A 137 3.73 4.28 13.46
N ILE A 138 3.25 3.79 14.61
CA ILE A 138 3.69 4.26 15.94
C ILE A 138 5.18 3.97 16.15
N TYR A 139 5.66 2.79 15.76
CA TYR A 139 7.08 2.45 15.84
C TYR A 139 7.93 3.37 14.96
N TYR A 140 7.48 3.71 13.76
CA TYR A 140 8.16 4.66 12.88
C TYR A 140 8.24 6.07 13.50
N CYS A 141 7.15 6.55 14.12
CA CYS A 141 7.19 7.80 14.89
C CYS A 141 8.22 7.75 16.01
N SER A 142 8.25 6.67 16.80
CA SER A 142 9.19 6.50 17.90
C SER A 142 10.64 6.51 17.42
N ARG A 143 10.91 5.86 16.28
CA ARG A 143 12.24 5.87 15.65
C ARG A 143 12.64 7.26 15.16
N MET A 144 11.72 7.99 14.52
CA MET A 144 11.99 9.37 14.09
C MET A 144 12.26 10.32 15.29
N ILE A 145 11.62 10.09 16.44
CA ILE A 145 11.93 10.85 17.67
C ILE A 145 13.31 10.44 18.19
N SER A 146 13.59 9.15 18.33
CA SER A 146 14.87 8.64 18.84
C SER A 146 16.05 9.08 17.97
N ALA A 147 15.89 9.08 16.64
CA ALA A 147 16.93 9.47 15.69
C ALA A 147 17.31 10.96 15.75
N GLN A 148 16.56 11.78 16.47
CA GLN A 148 16.88 13.20 16.66
C GLN A 148 18.00 13.42 17.68
N TYR A 149 18.26 12.42 18.53
CA TYR A 149 19.37 12.52 19.47
C TYR A 149 20.72 12.53 18.72
N GLY A 150 21.56 13.50 19.02
CA GLY A 150 22.83 13.70 18.33
C GLY A 150 22.75 14.51 17.04
N THR A 151 21.54 14.75 16.50
CA THR A 151 21.31 15.57 15.31
C THR A 151 20.55 16.86 15.63
N GLU A 152 19.36 16.76 16.21
CA GLU A 152 18.51 17.90 16.57
C GLU A 152 18.78 18.40 18.00
N PHE A 153 19.06 17.48 18.90
CA PHE A 153 19.36 17.81 20.31
C PHE A 153 20.43 16.88 20.89
N THR A 154 21.10 17.37 21.95
CA THR A 154 22.11 16.62 22.68
C THR A 154 21.89 16.78 24.20
N LYS A 155 22.35 15.81 25.00
CA LYS A 155 22.27 15.84 26.46
C LYS A 155 20.83 16.13 26.96
N GLY A 156 20.62 17.24 27.70
CA GLY A 156 19.35 17.63 28.32
C GLY A 156 18.49 18.59 27.47
N GLU A 157 18.81 18.84 26.22
CA GLU A 157 18.12 19.81 25.35
C GLU A 157 16.81 19.27 24.75
N TYR A 158 16.00 18.50 25.51
CA TYR A 158 14.77 17.90 25.05
C TYR A 158 13.72 18.85 24.46
N GLY A 159 13.80 20.16 24.85
CA GLY A 159 12.95 21.20 24.26
C GLY A 159 13.16 21.44 22.76
N LYS A 160 14.23 20.88 22.16
CA LYS A 160 14.51 20.94 20.72
C LYS A 160 13.92 19.79 19.92
N ILE A 161 13.27 18.81 20.57
CA ILE A 161 12.63 17.70 19.88
C ILE A 161 11.55 18.24 18.93
N LYS A 162 11.69 17.90 17.65
CA LYS A 162 10.71 18.22 16.61
C LYS A 162 9.59 17.20 16.62
N LYS A 163 8.36 17.67 16.41
CA LYS A 163 7.20 16.80 16.20
C LYS A 163 7.36 15.97 14.95
N VAL A 164 6.92 14.72 15.01
CA VAL A 164 7.01 13.76 13.91
C VAL A 164 5.63 13.33 13.42
N TYR A 165 5.49 13.15 12.11
CA TYR A 165 4.31 12.63 11.45
C TYR A 165 4.66 11.39 10.64
N SER A 166 3.90 10.31 10.82
CA SER A 166 3.94 9.12 9.98
C SER A 166 2.60 8.95 9.27
N ILE A 167 2.57 9.26 7.97
CA ILE A 167 1.36 9.30 7.14
C ILE A 167 1.35 8.08 6.21
N TRP A 168 0.27 7.29 6.26
CA TRP A 168 0.14 6.03 5.55
C TRP A 168 -0.99 6.11 4.53
N VAL A 169 -0.66 6.02 3.25
CA VAL A 169 -1.63 5.95 2.15
C VAL A 169 -1.92 4.48 1.85
N CYS A 170 -3.05 3.99 2.36
CA CYS A 170 -3.51 2.63 2.19
C CYS A 170 -4.41 2.53 0.95
N MET A 171 -3.89 1.95 -0.14
CA MET A 171 -4.58 1.90 -1.43
C MET A 171 -5.69 0.85 -1.46
N ASN A 172 -5.49 -0.30 -0.85
CA ASN A 172 -6.45 -1.41 -0.84
C ASN A 172 -6.85 -1.80 0.60
N PRO A 173 -7.54 -0.92 1.36
CA PRO A 173 -8.00 -1.25 2.70
C PRO A 173 -9.23 -2.16 2.68
N PRO A 174 -9.54 -2.89 3.78
CA PRO A 174 -10.78 -3.64 3.90
C PRO A 174 -12.00 -2.71 3.85
N LYS A 175 -13.14 -3.24 3.38
CA LYS A 175 -14.37 -2.46 3.11
C LYS A 175 -14.80 -1.54 4.26
N ASN A 176 -14.68 -1.99 5.50
CA ASN A 176 -15.06 -1.23 6.70
C ASN A 176 -14.10 -0.08 7.06
N ARG A 177 -13.03 0.12 6.30
CA ARG A 177 -12.05 1.20 6.49
C ARG A 177 -11.95 2.14 5.30
N ARG A 178 -12.61 1.82 4.19
CA ARG A 178 -12.57 2.63 2.97
C ARG A 178 -13.09 4.05 3.22
N ASN A 179 -12.55 4.99 2.46
CA ASN A 179 -12.89 6.41 2.52
C ASN A 179 -12.82 7.00 3.93
N THR A 180 -11.71 6.70 4.64
CA THR A 180 -11.45 7.24 5.97
C THR A 180 -10.07 7.84 6.09
N ILE A 181 -9.96 8.91 6.87
CA ILE A 181 -8.70 9.47 7.35
C ILE A 181 -8.77 9.47 8.87
N THR A 182 -7.83 8.80 9.52
CA THR A 182 -7.80 8.69 10.98
C THR A 182 -6.44 9.10 11.50
N GLN A 183 -6.39 10.05 12.43
CA GLN A 183 -5.19 10.47 13.12
C GLN A 183 -5.13 9.84 14.52
N TYR A 184 -3.93 9.41 14.90
CA TYR A 184 -3.60 8.91 16.23
C TYR A 184 -2.49 9.78 16.80
N SER A 185 -2.74 10.40 17.96
CA SER A 185 -1.83 11.36 18.61
C SER A 185 -1.85 11.17 20.12
N ILE A 186 -0.88 11.76 20.80
CA ILE A 186 -0.82 11.81 22.25
C ILE A 186 -1.74 12.90 22.74
N GLN A 187 -2.54 12.60 23.78
CA GLN A 187 -3.45 13.56 24.42
C GLN A 187 -3.27 13.54 25.92
N GLU A 188 -3.35 14.72 26.55
CA GLU A 188 -3.39 14.86 27.99
C GLU A 188 -4.76 14.42 28.53
N LYS A 189 -4.74 13.64 29.60
CA LYS A 189 -5.94 13.23 30.34
C LYS A 189 -5.69 13.33 31.84
N HIS A 190 -6.42 14.20 32.51
CA HIS A 190 -6.36 14.35 33.97
C HIS A 190 -7.02 13.12 34.64
N ILE A 191 -6.28 12.42 35.49
CA ILE A 191 -6.77 11.29 36.28
C ILE A 191 -7.15 11.77 37.68
N ILE A 192 -6.33 12.61 38.29
CA ILE A 192 -6.58 13.24 39.57
C ILE A 192 -6.03 14.67 39.50
N GLY A 193 -6.84 15.63 39.91
CA GLY A 193 -6.47 17.06 39.83
C GLY A 193 -6.44 17.58 38.39
N GLU A 194 -6.09 18.87 38.27
CA GLU A 194 -6.03 19.57 36.98
C GLU A 194 -4.68 20.27 36.87
N ALA A 195 -3.72 19.63 36.23
CA ALA A 195 -2.47 20.23 35.81
C ALA A 195 -2.44 20.27 34.28
N VAL A 196 -2.34 21.45 33.69
CA VAL A 196 -2.36 21.65 32.24
C VAL A 196 -0.93 21.85 31.74
N GLU A 197 -0.48 20.97 30.83
CA GLU A 197 0.79 21.12 30.16
C GLU A 197 0.60 21.79 28.79
N GLN A 198 1.64 22.45 28.29
CA GLN A 198 1.60 23.04 26.96
C GLN A 198 1.58 21.93 25.90
N VAL A 199 0.64 22.01 24.95
CA VAL A 199 0.46 20.99 23.88
C VAL A 199 1.76 20.65 23.15
N ARG A 200 2.61 21.65 22.90
CA ARG A 200 3.92 21.50 22.26
C ARG A 200 4.90 20.59 23.02
N ASN A 201 4.68 20.32 24.30
CA ASN A 201 5.56 19.51 25.12
C ASN A 201 5.17 18.01 25.10
N TYR A 202 3.97 17.63 24.69
CA TYR A 202 3.52 16.23 24.67
C TYR A 202 2.97 15.77 23.32
N ASP A 203 2.41 16.64 22.47
CA ASP A 203 1.93 16.28 21.13
C ASP A 203 3.09 16.20 20.12
N LEU A 204 4.04 15.29 20.39
CA LEU A 204 5.29 15.15 19.63
C LEU A 204 5.23 14.11 18.54
N MET A 205 4.15 13.28 18.45
CA MET A 205 3.99 12.29 17.40
C MET A 205 2.55 12.16 16.94
N SER A 206 2.38 11.96 15.64
CA SER A 206 1.10 11.65 15.02
C SER A 206 1.26 10.59 13.94
N ALA A 207 0.45 9.53 14.01
CA ALA A 207 0.30 8.56 12.95
C ALA A 207 -1.03 8.83 12.23
N VAL A 208 -1.01 8.97 10.89
CA VAL A 208 -2.21 9.23 10.09
C VAL A 208 -2.41 8.09 9.12
N MET A 209 -3.60 7.48 9.16
CA MET A 209 -4.00 6.41 8.26
C MET A 209 -5.01 6.96 7.26
N ILE A 210 -4.63 7.05 5.99
CA ILE A 210 -5.48 7.45 4.87
C ILE A 210 -5.86 6.17 4.14
N CYS A 211 -7.13 5.79 4.20
CA CYS A 211 -7.66 4.58 3.58
C CYS A 211 -8.50 4.97 2.37
N LEU A 212 -7.98 4.72 1.16
CA LEU A 212 -8.68 5.01 -0.09
C LEU A 212 -9.89 4.09 -0.27
N GLY A 213 -10.82 4.44 -1.14
CA GLY A 213 -12.04 3.66 -1.33
C GLY A 213 -12.78 4.03 -2.60
N ASP A 214 -14.06 3.68 -2.62
CA ASP A 214 -14.88 3.74 -3.81
C ASP A 214 -15.47 5.16 -4.01
N GLU A 215 -15.68 5.58 -5.27
CA GLU A 215 -16.21 6.90 -5.65
C GLU A 215 -17.66 7.12 -5.21
N ASP A 216 -18.43 6.03 -5.06
CA ASP A 216 -19.85 6.09 -4.66
C ASP A 216 -20.07 6.33 -3.16
N ASP A 217 -19.02 6.39 -2.35
CA ASP A 217 -19.15 6.62 -0.90
C ASP A 217 -19.33 8.11 -0.58
N LYS A 218 -20.20 8.41 0.37
CA LYS A 218 -20.49 9.78 0.83
C LYS A 218 -19.28 10.56 1.35
N ASN A 219 -18.24 9.85 1.79
CA ASN A 219 -17.00 10.44 2.28
C ASN A 219 -15.96 10.64 1.16
N TYR A 220 -16.29 10.23 -0.08
CA TYR A 220 -15.41 10.43 -1.21
C TYR A 220 -15.33 11.91 -1.58
N GLY A 221 -14.15 12.51 -1.39
CA GLY A 221 -13.92 13.93 -1.65
C GLY A 221 -12.58 14.40 -1.04
N GLY A 222 -12.25 15.66 -1.27
CA GLY A 222 -11.02 16.26 -0.72
C GLY A 222 -9.77 15.40 -0.99
N LEU A 223 -8.98 15.17 0.05
CA LEU A 223 -7.74 14.38 -0.06
C LEU A 223 -7.96 12.93 -0.54
N LEU A 224 -9.09 12.30 -0.17
CA LEU A 224 -9.37 10.92 -0.60
C LEU A 224 -9.58 10.85 -2.11
N LYS A 225 -10.39 11.76 -2.68
CA LYS A 225 -10.57 11.89 -4.13
C LYS A 225 -9.25 12.24 -4.83
N PHE A 226 -8.50 13.18 -4.27
CA PHE A 226 -7.21 13.59 -4.81
C PHE A 226 -6.25 12.40 -4.98
N LEU A 227 -6.06 11.63 -3.90
CA LEU A 227 -5.15 10.47 -3.91
C LEU A 227 -5.68 9.32 -4.77
N GLU A 228 -7.02 9.10 -4.77
CA GLU A 228 -7.62 8.10 -5.65
C GLU A 228 -7.37 8.47 -7.12
N VAL A 229 -7.67 9.70 -7.54
CA VAL A 229 -7.43 10.17 -8.91
C VAL A 229 -5.95 10.05 -9.27
N LEU A 230 -5.04 10.48 -8.39
CA LEU A 230 -3.60 10.41 -8.62
C LEU A 230 -3.12 8.97 -8.83
N LEU A 231 -3.57 8.03 -7.98
CA LEU A 231 -3.10 6.65 -7.92
C LEU A 231 -3.99 5.65 -8.67
N SER A 232 -5.13 6.09 -9.25
CA SER A 232 -6.03 5.24 -10.03
C SER A 232 -5.31 4.55 -11.18
N GLU A 233 -5.64 3.29 -11.38
CA GLU A 233 -5.18 2.50 -12.53
C GLU A 233 -6.09 2.65 -13.75
N GLU A 234 -7.31 3.18 -13.56
CA GLU A 234 -8.35 3.25 -14.59
C GLU A 234 -8.40 4.60 -15.33
N LYS A 235 -7.94 5.68 -14.68
CA LYS A 235 -8.01 7.03 -15.25
C LYS A 235 -6.83 7.33 -16.19
N SER A 236 -7.12 7.92 -17.36
CA SER A 236 -6.09 8.35 -18.31
C SER A 236 -5.21 9.48 -17.74
N PRO A 237 -3.96 9.65 -18.23
CA PRO A 237 -3.11 10.76 -17.81
C PRO A 237 -3.75 12.14 -18.04
N GLU A 238 -4.51 12.30 -19.12
CA GLU A 238 -5.21 13.53 -19.47
C GLU A 238 -6.33 13.84 -18.49
N THR A 239 -7.14 12.84 -18.13
CA THR A 239 -8.21 12.98 -17.13
C THR A 239 -7.64 13.30 -15.74
N LYS A 240 -6.55 12.64 -15.36
CA LYS A 240 -5.86 12.95 -14.09
C LYS A 240 -5.37 14.39 -14.07
N LYS A 241 -4.70 14.83 -15.14
CA LYS A 241 -4.20 16.20 -15.28
C LYS A 241 -5.32 17.21 -15.13
N GLU A 242 -6.41 17.04 -15.85
CA GLU A 242 -7.57 17.93 -15.78
C GLU A 242 -8.13 18.07 -14.37
N ILE A 243 -8.37 16.95 -13.70
CA ILE A 243 -8.90 16.94 -12.33
C ILE A 243 -7.91 17.57 -11.33
N LEU A 244 -6.63 17.21 -11.40
CA LEU A 244 -5.61 17.71 -10.48
C LEU A 244 -5.41 19.22 -10.60
N GLU A 245 -5.46 19.77 -11.82
CA GLU A 245 -5.34 21.21 -12.07
C GLU A 245 -6.62 21.96 -11.68
N THR A 246 -7.81 21.46 -12.08
CA THR A 246 -9.05 22.22 -11.94
C THR A 246 -9.68 22.13 -10.54
N GLU A 247 -9.59 20.97 -9.89
CA GLU A 247 -10.23 20.77 -8.59
C GLU A 247 -9.28 20.95 -7.41
N PHE A 248 -7.97 20.70 -7.59
CA PHE A 248 -7.00 20.68 -6.50
C PHE A 248 -5.92 21.75 -6.60
N ASP A 249 -5.93 22.58 -7.63
CA ASP A 249 -4.96 23.66 -7.86
C ASP A 249 -3.49 23.16 -7.82
N VAL A 250 -3.27 21.94 -8.31
CA VAL A 250 -1.94 21.33 -8.40
C VAL A 250 -1.33 21.67 -9.76
N PRO A 251 -0.25 22.47 -9.81
CA PRO A 251 0.39 22.81 -11.07
C PRO A 251 1.05 21.56 -11.68
N MET A 252 0.55 21.13 -12.83
CA MET A 252 1.10 19.99 -13.58
C MET A 252 2.38 20.42 -14.32
N THR A 253 3.50 20.42 -13.57
CA THR A 253 4.81 20.64 -14.17
C THR A 253 5.18 19.51 -15.12
N GLN A 254 6.10 19.76 -16.07
CA GLN A 254 6.55 18.71 -17.01
C GLN A 254 7.05 17.46 -16.28
N THR A 255 7.73 17.62 -15.13
CA THR A 255 8.21 16.52 -14.32
C THR A 255 7.03 15.72 -13.76
N LEU A 256 6.05 16.38 -13.12
CA LEU A 256 4.89 15.70 -12.54
C LEU A 256 4.04 15.03 -13.63
N GLU A 257 3.82 15.69 -14.75
CA GLU A 257 3.10 15.11 -15.89
C GLU A 257 3.79 13.85 -16.42
N SER A 258 5.12 13.86 -16.53
CA SER A 258 5.88 12.70 -16.98
C SER A 258 5.78 11.53 -15.99
N GLU A 259 5.80 11.78 -14.68
CA GLU A 259 5.65 10.75 -13.67
C GLU A 259 4.21 10.18 -13.65
N VAL A 260 3.18 11.02 -13.80
CA VAL A 260 1.78 10.56 -13.93
C VAL A 260 1.60 9.68 -15.18
N ARG A 261 2.12 10.09 -16.34
CA ARG A 261 2.08 9.27 -17.56
C ARG A 261 2.80 7.94 -17.39
N ARG A 262 3.98 7.97 -16.79
CA ARG A 262 4.76 6.76 -16.51
C ARG A 262 4.00 5.80 -15.61
N MET A 263 3.35 6.32 -14.58
CA MET A 263 2.54 5.53 -13.66
C MET A 263 1.34 4.88 -14.35
N CYS A 264 0.62 5.61 -15.20
CA CYS A 264 -0.49 5.07 -16.00
C CYS A 264 -0.04 3.94 -16.93
N ASN A 265 1.10 4.09 -17.59
CA ASN A 265 1.66 3.04 -18.46
C ASN A 265 2.05 1.78 -17.68
N LEU A 266 2.59 1.94 -16.46
CA LEU A 266 2.92 0.82 -15.57
C LEU A 266 1.65 0.10 -15.10
N SER A 267 0.63 0.83 -14.67
CA SER A 267 -0.66 0.29 -14.24
C SER A 267 -1.35 -0.50 -15.36
N GLN A 268 -1.40 0.07 -16.58
CA GLN A 268 -1.97 -0.62 -17.73
C GLN A 268 -1.25 -1.94 -18.02
N GLY A 269 0.08 -1.94 -17.98
CA GLY A 269 0.86 -3.16 -18.18
C GLY A 269 0.63 -4.24 -17.10
N VAL A 270 0.41 -3.83 -15.85
CA VAL A 270 0.05 -4.75 -14.74
C VAL A 270 -1.35 -5.31 -14.93
N MET A 271 -2.30 -4.46 -15.29
CA MET A 271 -3.69 -4.86 -15.53
C MET A 271 -3.82 -5.83 -16.71
N GLU A 272 -3.20 -5.54 -17.84
CA GLU A 272 -3.21 -6.42 -19.02
C GLU A 272 -2.65 -7.81 -18.71
N LYS A 273 -1.53 -7.87 -17.96
CA LYS A 273 -0.96 -9.14 -17.50
C LYS A 273 -1.88 -9.87 -16.50
N GLY A 274 -2.51 -9.14 -15.59
CA GLY A 274 -3.47 -9.68 -14.64
C GLY A 274 -4.70 -10.29 -15.34
N VAL A 275 -5.26 -9.58 -16.32
CA VAL A 275 -6.39 -10.04 -17.13
C VAL A 275 -6.00 -11.29 -17.95
N ALA A 276 -4.86 -11.26 -18.64
CA ALA A 276 -4.38 -12.40 -19.41
C ALA A 276 -4.19 -13.65 -18.52
N LYS A 277 -3.63 -13.48 -17.32
CA LYS A 277 -3.48 -14.54 -16.33
C LYS A 277 -4.84 -15.03 -15.82
N GLY A 278 -5.77 -14.13 -15.55
CA GLY A 278 -7.14 -14.46 -15.12
C GLY A 278 -7.89 -15.27 -16.17
N ILE A 279 -7.77 -14.90 -17.44
CA ILE A 279 -8.34 -15.63 -18.57
C ILE A 279 -7.74 -17.04 -18.65
N GLY A 280 -6.39 -17.17 -18.63
CA GLY A 280 -5.74 -18.48 -18.70
C GLY A 280 -6.12 -19.42 -17.55
N ILE A 281 -6.19 -18.90 -16.31
CA ILE A 281 -6.68 -19.68 -15.15
C ILE A 281 -8.15 -20.04 -15.30
N GLY A 282 -8.97 -19.13 -15.85
CA GLY A 282 -10.40 -19.36 -16.11
C GLY A 282 -10.61 -20.44 -17.15
N GLU A 283 -9.90 -20.39 -18.26
CA GLU A 283 -9.91 -21.40 -19.32
C GLU A 283 -9.48 -22.76 -18.80
N GLU A 284 -8.33 -22.85 -18.12
CA GLU A 284 -7.85 -24.11 -17.55
C GLU A 284 -8.87 -24.71 -16.55
N ARG A 285 -9.45 -23.88 -15.66
CA ARG A 285 -10.50 -24.35 -14.73
C ARG A 285 -11.75 -24.79 -15.45
N GLY A 286 -12.15 -24.08 -16.51
CA GLY A 286 -13.28 -24.42 -17.37
C GLY A 286 -13.11 -25.76 -18.07
N GLU A 287 -11.96 -25.98 -18.72
CA GLU A 287 -11.59 -27.22 -19.37
C GLU A 287 -11.54 -28.40 -18.39
N ASN A 288 -10.87 -28.19 -17.23
CA ASN A 288 -10.82 -29.23 -16.20
C ASN A 288 -12.20 -29.63 -15.68
N LYS A 289 -13.08 -28.63 -15.45
CA LYS A 289 -14.47 -28.89 -15.02
C LYS A 289 -15.29 -29.59 -16.09
N ALA A 290 -15.15 -29.19 -17.34
CA ALA A 290 -15.85 -29.84 -18.49
C ALA A 290 -15.40 -31.30 -18.66
N THR A 291 -14.08 -31.53 -18.64
CA THR A 291 -13.49 -32.88 -18.73
C THR A 291 -13.91 -33.77 -17.56
N LEU A 292 -13.89 -33.25 -16.33
CA LEU A 292 -14.34 -33.98 -15.15
C LEU A 292 -15.82 -34.36 -15.22
N ASN A 293 -16.67 -33.47 -15.73
CA ASN A 293 -18.09 -33.73 -15.95
C ASN A 293 -18.30 -34.80 -17.05
N ALA A 294 -17.52 -34.74 -18.14
CA ALA A 294 -17.56 -35.75 -19.19
C ALA A 294 -17.19 -37.14 -18.66
N ILE A 295 -16.09 -37.24 -17.87
CA ILE A 295 -15.70 -38.51 -17.22
C ILE A 295 -16.83 -39.04 -16.34
N ARG A 296 -17.44 -38.22 -15.50
CA ARG A 296 -18.57 -38.61 -14.65
C ARG A 296 -19.80 -39.09 -15.44
N ASN A 297 -20.15 -38.40 -16.51
CA ASN A 297 -21.26 -38.75 -17.35
C ASN A 297 -21.04 -40.12 -17.97
N VAL A 298 -19.85 -40.42 -18.50
CA VAL A 298 -19.49 -41.72 -19.05
C VAL A 298 -19.53 -42.81 -17.96
N MET A 299 -18.93 -42.55 -16.80
CA MET A 299 -18.99 -43.49 -15.65
C MET A 299 -20.43 -43.84 -15.27
N ASN A 300 -21.29 -42.83 -15.17
CA ASN A 300 -22.67 -43.00 -14.73
C ASN A 300 -23.55 -43.68 -15.80
N SER A 301 -23.38 -43.30 -17.06
CA SER A 301 -24.19 -43.80 -18.18
C SER A 301 -23.85 -45.26 -18.54
N PHE A 302 -22.57 -45.60 -18.54
CA PHE A 302 -22.10 -46.91 -18.94
C PHE A 302 -21.70 -47.81 -17.76
N LYS A 303 -21.81 -47.33 -16.52
CA LYS A 303 -21.44 -48.06 -15.30
C LYS A 303 -20.01 -48.59 -15.31
N VAL A 304 -19.09 -47.81 -15.85
CA VAL A 304 -17.67 -48.16 -15.97
C VAL A 304 -16.81 -47.44 -14.91
N SER A 305 -15.59 -47.94 -14.75
CA SER A 305 -14.61 -47.28 -13.85
C SER A 305 -14.12 -45.93 -14.39
N ALA A 306 -13.54 -45.12 -13.55
CA ALA A 306 -12.94 -43.83 -13.93
C ALA A 306 -11.87 -44.00 -15.02
N ASP A 307 -11.03 -45.05 -14.93
CA ASP A 307 -10.02 -45.34 -15.92
C ASP A 307 -10.60 -45.71 -17.27
N ALA A 308 -11.62 -46.60 -17.30
CA ALA A 308 -12.32 -46.96 -18.54
C ALA A 308 -13.06 -45.76 -19.17
N ALA A 309 -13.58 -44.84 -18.34
CA ALA A 309 -14.19 -43.61 -18.82
C ALA A 309 -13.15 -42.66 -19.41
N MET A 310 -11.97 -42.53 -18.79
CA MET A 310 -10.86 -41.72 -19.30
C MET A 310 -10.28 -42.32 -20.60
N ASP A 311 -10.24 -43.66 -20.75
CA ASP A 311 -9.85 -44.32 -21.99
C ASP A 311 -10.83 -44.01 -23.11
N ALA A 312 -12.14 -44.10 -22.84
CA ALA A 312 -13.20 -43.82 -23.81
C ALA A 312 -13.20 -42.36 -24.29
N LEU A 313 -12.78 -41.43 -23.41
CA LEU A 313 -12.64 -40.02 -23.72
C LEU A 313 -11.24 -39.62 -24.25
N HIS A 314 -10.37 -40.59 -24.49
CA HIS A 314 -8.99 -40.40 -24.95
C HIS A 314 -8.17 -39.40 -24.11
N ILE A 315 -8.38 -39.41 -22.77
CA ILE A 315 -7.63 -38.54 -21.87
C ILE A 315 -6.16 -38.95 -21.83
N PRO A 316 -5.20 -38.04 -22.08
CA PRO A 316 -3.77 -38.34 -22.04
C PRO A 316 -3.35 -38.93 -20.69
N GLU A 317 -2.44 -39.90 -20.71
CA GLU A 317 -1.97 -40.58 -19.49
C GLU A 317 -1.38 -39.59 -18.46
N ALA A 318 -0.70 -38.53 -18.93
CA ALA A 318 -0.13 -37.47 -18.08
C ALA A 318 -1.19 -36.73 -17.24
N ASP A 319 -2.44 -36.60 -17.71
CA ASP A 319 -3.51 -35.85 -17.05
C ASP A 319 -4.39 -36.73 -16.16
N ARG A 320 -4.35 -38.06 -16.31
CA ARG A 320 -5.24 -38.99 -15.60
C ARG A 320 -5.07 -38.92 -14.07
N ALA A 321 -3.86 -38.77 -13.58
CA ALA A 321 -3.59 -38.62 -12.14
C ALA A 321 -4.31 -37.42 -11.53
N LYS A 322 -4.36 -36.28 -12.26
CA LYS A 322 -5.07 -35.05 -11.87
C LYS A 322 -6.57 -35.32 -11.75
N TYR A 323 -7.19 -35.95 -12.75
CA TYR A 323 -8.63 -36.22 -12.73
C TYR A 323 -9.04 -37.29 -11.71
N ARG A 324 -8.20 -38.32 -11.45
CA ARG A 324 -8.43 -39.27 -10.36
C ARG A 324 -8.48 -38.54 -8.99
N ALA A 325 -7.53 -37.63 -8.71
CA ALA A 325 -7.51 -36.86 -7.49
C ALA A 325 -8.74 -35.95 -7.35
N MET A 326 -9.17 -35.30 -8.43
CA MET A 326 -10.36 -34.44 -8.44
C MET A 326 -11.67 -35.25 -8.23
N LEU A 327 -11.77 -36.46 -8.76
CA LEU A 327 -12.91 -37.33 -8.52
C LEU A 327 -13.00 -37.77 -7.06
N GLN A 328 -11.88 -38.11 -6.43
CA GLN A 328 -11.82 -38.50 -5.01
C GLN A 328 -12.17 -37.35 -4.07
N SER A 329 -11.66 -36.14 -4.29
CA SER A 329 -11.93 -34.97 -3.43
C SER A 329 -13.44 -34.64 -3.40
N LEU A 330 -14.13 -34.82 -4.49
CA LEU A 330 -15.58 -34.55 -4.59
C LEU A 330 -16.46 -35.65 -3.98
N SER A 331 -15.98 -36.91 -3.88
CA SER A 331 -16.69 -37.97 -3.19
C SER A 331 -16.65 -37.79 -1.66
N LEU A 332 -15.61 -37.14 -1.12
CA LEU A 332 -15.48 -36.83 0.32
C LEU A 332 -16.41 -35.69 0.77
N ILE A 333 -16.74 -34.75 -0.13
CA ILE A 333 -17.64 -33.63 0.20
C ILE A 333 -19.10 -34.08 0.34
N HIS A 334 -19.54 -35.15 -0.38
CA HIS A 334 -20.88 -35.68 -0.24
C HIS A 334 -21.10 -36.55 1.01
N ILE A 335 -20.06 -36.94 1.74
CA ILE A 335 -20.16 -37.75 2.96
C ILE A 335 -20.32 -36.89 4.19
N SER A 336 -20.10 -35.57 4.14
CA SER A 336 -20.08 -34.66 5.28
C SER A 336 -21.29 -33.71 5.41
N GLU A 337 -22.41 -33.92 4.69
CA GLU A 337 -23.65 -33.21 5.01
C GLU A 337 -24.35 -33.92 6.18
N PRO A 338 -24.43 -33.28 7.37
CA PRO A 338 -25.24 -33.84 8.44
C PRO A 338 -26.72 -33.69 8.07
N THR A 339 -27.43 -34.82 7.96
CA THR A 339 -28.89 -34.86 7.91
C THR A 339 -29.46 -34.11 9.11
N ARG A 340 -30.07 -32.93 8.91
CA ARG A 340 -30.87 -32.25 9.92
C ARG A 340 -32.04 -33.18 10.30
N PRO A 341 -32.25 -33.50 11.58
CA PRO A 341 -33.44 -34.18 12.03
C PRO A 341 -34.63 -33.23 11.86
N ILE A 342 -35.63 -33.69 11.13
CA ILE A 342 -36.96 -33.05 11.06
C ILE A 342 -37.61 -33.30 12.43
N SER A 343 -37.69 -32.25 13.27
CA SER A 343 -38.55 -32.29 14.45
C SER A 343 -39.99 -32.04 14.01
N ILE A 344 -40.79 -33.09 14.09
CA ILE A 344 -42.23 -33.01 14.05
C ILE A 344 -42.69 -32.77 15.50
N SER A 345 -43.25 -31.59 15.76
CA SER A 345 -44.28 -31.37 16.81
C SER A 345 -44.89 -29.97 16.58
#